data_71ac87db2496df99a3e903485343fa4c
#
_entry.id   71ac87db2496df99a3e903485343fa4c
#
_cell.length_a   1.000
_cell.length_b   1.000
_cell.length_c   1.000
_cell.angle_alpha   90.00
_cell.angle_beta   90.00
_cell.angle_gamma   90.00
#
_symmetry.space_group_name_H-M   'P 1'
#
loop_
_entity.id
_entity.type
_entity.pdbx_description
1 polymer ?
#
loop_
_entity_poly.entity_id
_entity_poly.type
_entity_poly.pdbx_seq_one_letter_code
_entity_poly.pdbx_strand_id
1 'polypeptide(L)'
;EWCASLVDEHGHFLTREVLMAQPDRINPDELRAELKSQITTFKNAMDRLPDHLDAHQFVHLYPPLFRVYLDLAESFKVPLRIPFPQIAAELDQVPPIISDVPLETARSMLHADRQFLVERDFKTTDRFVGTFFDRLATVEHLLSVLESLPEGTTELMTHPGLVDDQLKVESNYNVQREQEVAVLTDPQISARLTELDIQLITFADL
;
A
#
# COMPACT_ATOMS: atom_id res chain seq x y z
N GLU A 1 -2.05 -2.60 -27.77
CA GLU A 1 -2.60 -3.98 -27.94
C GLU A 1 -2.08 -4.97 -26.88
N TRP A 2 -1.11 -4.58 -26.05
CA TRP A 2 -0.42 -5.49 -25.12
C TRP A 2 -1.12 -5.67 -23.78
N CYS A 3 -2.12 -4.85 -23.48
CA CYS A 3 -2.86 -4.87 -22.21
C CYS A 3 -4.33 -4.53 -22.43
N ALA A 4 -4.95 -5.11 -23.45
CA ALA A 4 -6.33 -4.83 -23.84
C ALA A 4 -7.35 -5.05 -22.72
N SER A 5 -7.07 -6.00 -21.80
CA SER A 5 -7.91 -6.24 -20.63
C SER A 5 -7.79 -5.17 -19.55
N LEU A 6 -6.72 -4.35 -19.57
CA LEU A 6 -6.41 -3.36 -18.54
C LEU A 6 -6.80 -1.94 -18.95
N VAL A 7 -7.20 -1.72 -20.21
CA VAL A 7 -7.48 -0.39 -20.74
C VAL A 7 -8.91 -0.28 -21.28
N ASP A 8 -9.37 0.96 -21.38
CA ASP A 8 -10.62 1.32 -22.05
C ASP A 8 -10.47 1.43 -23.57
N GLU A 9 -11.51 1.82 -24.28
CA GLU A 9 -11.52 2.00 -25.72
C GLU A 9 -10.61 3.13 -26.21
N HIS A 10 -10.16 4.01 -25.31
CA HIS A 10 -9.25 5.12 -25.59
C HIS A 10 -7.79 4.80 -25.25
N GLY A 11 -7.53 3.61 -24.69
CA GLY A 11 -6.20 3.19 -24.26
C GLY A 11 -5.77 3.71 -22.90
N HIS A 12 -6.69 4.26 -22.10
CA HIS A 12 -6.43 4.64 -20.72
C HIS A 12 -6.64 3.44 -19.80
N PHE A 13 -5.82 3.33 -18.75
CA PHE A 13 -6.02 2.30 -17.74
C PHE A 13 -7.40 2.39 -17.12
N LEU A 14 -7.99 1.23 -16.86
CA LEU A 14 -9.30 1.12 -16.21
C LEU A 14 -9.23 1.74 -14.80
N THR A 15 -10.31 2.41 -14.41
CA THR A 15 -10.43 2.90 -13.04
C THR A 15 -10.58 1.74 -12.06
N ARG A 16 -10.27 2.00 -10.78
CA ARG A 16 -10.46 1.03 -9.70
C ARG A 16 -11.86 0.42 -9.70
N GLU A 17 -12.89 1.27 -9.84
CA GLU A 17 -14.28 0.84 -9.82
C GLU A 17 -14.60 -0.17 -10.94
N VAL A 18 -14.05 0.06 -12.14
CA VAL A 18 -14.24 -0.86 -13.27
C VAL A 18 -13.47 -2.17 -13.05
N LEU A 19 -12.23 -2.08 -12.54
CA LEU A 19 -11.44 -3.27 -12.20
C LEU A 19 -12.15 -4.13 -11.15
N MET A 20 -12.74 -3.51 -10.13
CA MET A 20 -13.46 -4.20 -9.06
C MET A 20 -14.78 -4.79 -9.51
N ALA A 21 -15.49 -4.12 -10.40
CA ALA A 21 -16.77 -4.60 -10.92
C ALA A 21 -16.61 -5.77 -11.90
N GLN A 22 -15.45 -5.91 -12.55
CA GLN A 22 -15.19 -6.91 -13.58
C GLN A 22 -13.82 -7.59 -13.42
N PRO A 23 -13.52 -8.23 -12.28
CA PRO A 23 -12.21 -8.81 -12.01
C PRO A 23 -11.86 -9.92 -13.01
N ASP A 24 -12.84 -10.65 -13.51
CA ASP A 24 -12.64 -11.73 -14.51
C ASP A 24 -12.25 -11.21 -15.90
N ARG A 25 -12.40 -9.90 -16.15
CA ARG A 25 -11.92 -9.27 -17.39
C ARG A 25 -10.42 -9.22 -17.45
N ILE A 26 -9.73 -9.16 -16.32
CA ILE A 26 -8.29 -8.94 -16.27
C ILE A 26 -7.56 -10.21 -16.71
N ASN A 27 -6.77 -10.09 -17.77
CA ASN A 27 -5.86 -11.14 -18.19
C ASN A 27 -4.58 -11.08 -17.32
N PRO A 28 -4.27 -12.11 -16.52
CA PRO A 28 -3.10 -12.09 -15.63
C PRO A 28 -1.76 -11.96 -16.38
N ASP A 29 -1.66 -12.46 -17.60
CA ASP A 29 -0.43 -12.36 -18.39
C ASP A 29 -0.22 -10.95 -18.93
N GLU A 30 -1.30 -10.25 -19.33
CA GLU A 30 -1.24 -8.84 -19.71
C GLU A 30 -0.87 -7.98 -18.49
N LEU A 31 -1.49 -8.22 -17.33
CA LEU A 31 -1.15 -7.53 -16.08
C LEU A 31 0.33 -7.76 -15.72
N ARG A 32 0.80 -9.00 -15.79
CA ARG A 32 2.20 -9.34 -15.53
C ARG A 32 3.16 -8.61 -16.46
N ALA A 33 2.84 -8.56 -17.75
CA ALA A 33 3.66 -7.87 -18.74
C ALA A 33 3.72 -6.36 -18.46
N GLU A 34 2.59 -5.74 -18.14
CA GLU A 34 2.51 -4.32 -17.83
C GLU A 34 3.30 -3.97 -16.55
N LEU A 35 3.05 -4.66 -15.45
CA LEU A 35 3.74 -4.39 -14.18
C LEU A 35 5.26 -4.67 -14.30
N LYS A 36 5.65 -5.70 -15.03
CA LYS A 36 7.07 -5.95 -15.34
C LYS A 36 7.68 -4.81 -16.15
N SER A 37 6.92 -4.24 -17.09
CA SER A 37 7.35 -3.07 -17.86
C SER A 37 7.56 -1.86 -16.96
N GLN A 38 6.66 -1.61 -16.01
CA GLN A 38 6.80 -0.51 -15.03
C GLN A 38 8.06 -0.69 -14.18
N ILE A 39 8.29 -1.88 -13.61
CA ILE A 39 9.51 -2.19 -12.83
C ILE A 39 10.77 -1.99 -13.68
N THR A 40 10.75 -2.44 -14.91
CA THR A 40 11.89 -2.32 -15.83
C THR A 40 12.15 -0.86 -16.20
N THR A 41 11.10 -0.07 -16.42
CA THR A 41 11.21 1.37 -16.68
C THR A 41 11.82 2.10 -15.50
N PHE A 42 11.36 1.79 -14.28
CA PHE A 42 11.97 2.31 -13.06
C PHE A 42 13.45 1.94 -12.97
N LYS A 43 13.77 0.66 -13.16
CA LYS A 43 15.15 0.17 -13.12
C LYS A 43 16.05 0.93 -14.10
N ASN A 44 15.58 1.13 -15.31
CA ASN A 44 16.36 1.81 -16.36
C ASN A 44 16.54 3.31 -16.07
N ALA A 45 15.53 3.95 -15.46
CA ALA A 45 15.59 5.36 -15.11
C ALA A 45 16.46 5.62 -13.87
N MET A 46 16.43 4.72 -12.90
CA MET A 46 17.07 4.90 -11.59
C MET A 46 18.38 4.11 -11.43
N ASP A 47 18.77 3.31 -12.42
CA ASP A 47 19.92 2.39 -12.41
C ASP A 47 19.92 1.44 -11.20
N ARG A 48 18.74 1.14 -10.65
CA ARG A 48 18.51 0.18 -9.55
C ARG A 48 17.10 -0.37 -9.59
N LEU A 49 16.88 -1.52 -8.95
CA LEU A 49 15.52 -2.00 -8.68
C LEU A 49 14.81 -1.11 -7.65
N PRO A 50 13.47 -1.05 -7.65
CA PRO A 50 12.73 -0.49 -6.53
C PRO A 50 13.03 -1.29 -5.26
N ASP A 51 13.00 -0.65 -4.12
CA ASP A 51 13.19 -1.28 -2.82
C ASP A 51 11.94 -2.01 -2.32
N HIS A 52 10.78 -1.73 -2.89
CA HIS A 52 9.53 -2.46 -2.67
C HIS A 52 8.56 -2.26 -3.82
N LEU A 53 7.48 -3.04 -3.84
CA LEU A 53 6.33 -2.84 -4.70
C LEU A 53 5.12 -2.42 -3.88
N ASP A 54 4.38 -1.46 -4.39
CA ASP A 54 3.11 -1.00 -3.85
C ASP A 54 2.11 -0.73 -4.99
N ALA A 55 0.84 -0.58 -4.68
CA ALA A 55 -0.17 -0.20 -5.65
C ALA A 55 -1.13 0.85 -5.08
N HIS A 56 -1.42 1.85 -5.91
CA HIS A 56 -2.36 2.91 -5.55
C HIS A 56 -3.69 2.32 -5.08
N GLN A 57 -4.21 2.83 -3.95
CA GLN A 57 -5.45 2.37 -3.31
C GLN A 57 -5.51 0.86 -3.06
N PHE A 58 -4.35 0.22 -2.91
CA PHE A 58 -4.23 -1.21 -2.60
C PHE A 58 -4.95 -2.14 -3.59
N VAL A 59 -5.06 -1.75 -4.85
CA VAL A 59 -5.71 -2.58 -5.89
C VAL A 59 -5.05 -3.94 -6.05
N HIS A 60 -3.79 -4.07 -5.66
CA HIS A 60 -3.06 -5.35 -5.68
C HIS A 60 -3.65 -6.42 -4.75
N LEU A 61 -4.47 -6.04 -3.76
CA LEU A 61 -5.10 -6.99 -2.84
C LEU A 61 -6.25 -7.78 -3.44
N TYR A 62 -6.68 -7.43 -4.65
CA TYR A 62 -7.70 -8.23 -5.34
C TYR A 62 -7.09 -9.55 -5.82
N PRO A 63 -7.74 -10.71 -5.57
CA PRO A 63 -7.12 -12.02 -5.73
C PRO A 63 -6.41 -12.27 -7.05
N PRO A 64 -6.96 -11.95 -8.23
CA PRO A 64 -6.23 -12.13 -9.49
C PRO A 64 -4.98 -11.26 -9.59
N LEU A 65 -5.04 -10.02 -9.04
CA LEU A 65 -3.96 -9.05 -9.06
C LEU A 65 -2.87 -9.42 -8.04
N PHE A 66 -3.28 -9.86 -6.86
CA PHE A 66 -2.37 -10.18 -5.77
C PHE A 66 -1.35 -11.24 -6.15
N ARG A 67 -1.78 -12.32 -6.81
CA ARG A 67 -0.87 -13.37 -7.28
C ARG A 67 0.20 -12.84 -8.23
N VAL A 68 -0.20 -11.98 -9.17
CA VAL A 68 0.74 -11.39 -10.13
C VAL A 68 1.76 -10.49 -9.43
N TYR A 69 1.32 -9.70 -8.44
CA TYR A 69 2.21 -8.88 -7.63
C TYR A 69 3.21 -9.72 -6.84
N LEU A 70 2.74 -10.78 -6.17
CA LEU A 70 3.60 -11.70 -5.43
C LEU A 70 4.66 -12.34 -6.33
N ASP A 71 4.25 -12.88 -7.49
CA ASP A 71 5.16 -13.52 -8.42
C ASP A 71 6.23 -12.55 -8.94
N LEU A 72 5.86 -11.28 -9.17
CA LEU A 72 6.81 -10.24 -9.57
C LEU A 72 7.75 -9.87 -8.43
N ALA A 73 7.23 -9.63 -7.23
CA ALA A 73 8.05 -9.32 -6.05
C ALA A 73 9.10 -10.43 -5.81
N GLU A 74 8.69 -11.69 -5.89
CA GLU A 74 9.58 -12.85 -5.79
C GLU A 74 10.61 -12.90 -6.93
N SER A 75 10.18 -12.69 -8.18
CA SER A 75 11.07 -12.76 -9.34
C SER A 75 12.13 -11.66 -9.35
N PHE A 76 11.79 -10.48 -8.85
CA PHE A 76 12.71 -9.36 -8.71
C PHE A 76 13.41 -9.31 -7.35
N LYS A 77 13.02 -10.17 -6.40
CA LYS A 77 13.52 -10.22 -5.01
C LYS A 77 13.39 -8.88 -4.29
N VAL A 78 12.22 -8.28 -4.40
CA VAL A 78 11.89 -7.01 -3.74
C VAL A 78 10.72 -7.23 -2.77
N PRO A 79 10.73 -6.56 -1.61
CA PRO A 79 9.59 -6.55 -0.69
C PRO A 79 8.30 -6.06 -1.36
N LEU A 80 7.17 -6.45 -0.80
CA LEU A 80 5.85 -5.97 -1.21
C LEU A 80 5.16 -5.35 -0.01
N ARG A 81 4.54 -4.17 -0.19
CA ARG A 81 3.63 -3.63 0.82
C ARG A 81 2.46 -4.58 0.99
N ILE A 82 2.28 -5.04 2.23
CA ILE A 82 1.16 -5.87 2.65
C ILE A 82 0.43 -5.12 3.77
N PRO A 83 -0.65 -4.40 3.48
CA PRO A 83 -1.30 -3.51 4.45
C PRO A 83 -2.02 -4.24 5.61
N PHE A 84 -1.87 -5.55 5.72
CA PHE A 84 -2.47 -6.35 6.79
C PHE A 84 -1.71 -7.67 7.04
N PRO A 85 -0.42 -7.65 7.31
CA PRO A 85 0.37 -8.87 7.49
C PRO A 85 -0.12 -9.78 8.64
N GLN A 86 -0.82 -9.25 9.64
CA GLN A 86 -1.28 -9.99 10.82
C GLN A 86 -2.80 -10.18 10.92
N ILE A 87 -3.57 -9.76 9.97
CA ILE A 87 -5.04 -9.65 9.99
C ILE A 87 -5.80 -10.96 10.27
N ALA A 88 -5.17 -12.11 10.26
CA ALA A 88 -5.92 -13.32 10.58
C ALA A 88 -6.48 -13.38 12.00
N ALA A 89 -5.89 -12.68 12.95
CA ALA A 89 -6.42 -12.61 14.32
C ALA A 89 -7.39 -11.43 14.53
N GLU A 90 -7.35 -10.44 13.64
CA GLU A 90 -8.04 -9.15 13.80
C GLU A 90 -8.99 -8.84 12.62
N LEU A 91 -9.47 -9.85 11.89
CA LEU A 91 -10.42 -9.69 10.77
C LEU A 91 -11.76 -9.03 11.15
N ASP A 92 -11.97 -8.72 12.42
CA ASP A 92 -13.09 -7.90 12.86
C ASP A 92 -12.90 -6.41 12.53
N GLN A 93 -11.68 -6.00 12.17
CA GLN A 93 -11.33 -4.65 11.74
C GLN A 93 -10.84 -4.68 10.29
N VAL A 94 -11.77 -4.81 9.34
CA VAL A 94 -11.43 -4.61 7.93
C VAL A 94 -10.90 -3.19 7.76
N PRO A 95 -9.69 -3.02 7.22
CA PRO A 95 -9.15 -1.68 7.01
C PRO A 95 -10.14 -0.81 6.21
N PRO A 96 -10.28 0.48 6.51
CA PRO A 96 -11.13 1.41 5.76
C PRO A 96 -10.88 1.40 4.24
N ILE A 97 -9.73 0.94 3.85
CA ILE A 97 -9.22 0.80 2.48
C ILE A 97 -10.08 -0.11 1.61
N ILE A 98 -10.77 -1.10 2.22
CA ILE A 98 -11.67 -2.03 1.52
C ILE A 98 -13.13 -1.71 1.87
N SER A 99 -13.41 -0.51 2.36
CA SER A 99 -14.75 -0.09 2.81
C SER A 99 -15.83 -0.17 1.73
N ASP A 100 -15.43 -0.12 0.46
CA ASP A 100 -16.35 -0.19 -0.69
C ASP A 100 -16.69 -1.63 -1.10
N VAL A 101 -16.02 -2.62 -0.48
CA VAL A 101 -16.26 -4.04 -0.75
C VAL A 101 -17.14 -4.60 0.36
N PRO A 102 -18.18 -5.40 0.07
CA PRO A 102 -18.96 -6.07 1.10
C PRO A 102 -18.04 -6.83 2.07
N LEU A 103 -18.28 -6.67 3.38
CA LEU A 103 -17.42 -7.20 4.46
C LEU A 103 -17.04 -8.66 4.27
N GLU A 104 -17.99 -9.51 3.90
CA GLU A 104 -17.74 -10.95 3.68
C GLU A 104 -16.84 -11.21 2.47
N THR A 105 -16.98 -10.41 1.42
CA THR A 105 -16.11 -10.47 0.25
C THR A 105 -14.69 -10.05 0.64
N ALA A 106 -14.54 -8.94 1.34
CA ALA A 106 -13.26 -8.46 1.84
C ALA A 106 -12.58 -9.52 2.72
N ARG A 107 -13.30 -10.12 3.66
CA ARG A 107 -12.78 -11.22 4.51
C ARG A 107 -12.29 -12.40 3.70
N SER A 108 -13.08 -12.84 2.72
CA SER A 108 -12.72 -13.97 1.86
C SER A 108 -11.47 -13.69 1.03
N MET A 109 -11.35 -12.45 0.50
CA MET A 109 -10.17 -12.01 -0.24
C MET A 109 -8.92 -12.03 0.65
N LEU A 110 -9.00 -11.38 1.81
CA LEU A 110 -7.88 -11.29 2.75
C LEU A 110 -7.44 -12.68 3.25
N HIS A 111 -8.41 -13.58 3.46
CA HIS A 111 -8.10 -14.95 3.86
C HIS A 111 -7.35 -15.72 2.75
N ALA A 112 -7.79 -15.57 1.50
CA ALA A 112 -7.12 -16.19 0.35
C ALA A 112 -5.70 -15.62 0.17
N ASP A 113 -5.53 -14.31 0.23
CA ASP A 113 -4.25 -13.62 0.10
C ASP A 113 -3.26 -14.05 1.19
N ARG A 114 -3.75 -14.23 2.41
CA ARG A 114 -2.92 -14.72 3.52
C ARG A 114 -2.41 -16.14 3.31
N GLN A 115 -3.25 -17.05 2.82
CA GLN A 115 -2.78 -18.41 2.54
C GLN A 115 -1.59 -18.39 1.59
N PHE A 116 -1.60 -17.50 0.60
CA PHE A 116 -0.47 -17.30 -0.31
C PHE A 116 0.78 -16.78 0.38
N LEU A 117 0.64 -15.85 1.32
CA LEU A 117 1.79 -15.28 2.04
C LEU A 117 2.45 -16.31 2.96
N VAL A 118 1.65 -17.13 3.64
CA VAL A 118 2.15 -18.18 4.55
C VAL A 118 2.92 -19.28 3.81
N GLU A 119 2.54 -19.56 2.57
CA GLU A 119 3.21 -20.58 1.74
C GLU A 119 4.56 -20.09 1.17
N ARG A 120 4.85 -18.79 1.27
CA ARG A 120 6.03 -18.15 0.68
C ARG A 120 6.71 -17.26 1.72
N ASP A 121 8.01 -17.38 1.86
CA ASP A 121 8.84 -16.56 2.77
C ASP A 121 9.03 -15.13 2.19
N PHE A 122 7.96 -14.32 2.23
CA PHE A 122 8.00 -12.96 1.73
C PHE A 122 8.57 -11.99 2.75
N LYS A 123 9.47 -11.12 2.28
CA LYS A 123 9.91 -9.96 3.04
C LYS A 123 8.81 -8.90 3.03
N THR A 124 8.26 -8.65 4.20
CA THR A 124 7.27 -7.61 4.46
C THR A 124 7.40 -7.14 5.91
N THR A 125 6.73 -6.05 6.26
CA THR A 125 6.65 -5.59 7.64
C THR A 125 5.75 -6.49 8.48
N ASP A 126 6.02 -6.58 9.78
CA ASP A 126 5.19 -7.36 10.71
C ASP A 126 3.82 -6.73 10.91
N ARG A 127 3.73 -5.40 10.76
CA ARG A 127 2.50 -4.61 10.97
C ARG A 127 2.35 -3.51 9.96
N PHE A 128 1.09 -3.10 9.78
CA PHE A 128 0.72 -1.96 8.97
C PHE A 128 -0.24 -1.04 9.75
N VAL A 129 0.07 0.25 9.81
CA VAL A 129 -0.77 1.28 10.40
C VAL A 129 -1.28 2.19 9.29
N GLY A 130 -2.57 2.05 8.95
CA GLY A 130 -3.27 2.87 7.95
C GLY A 130 -4.22 3.91 8.56
N THR A 131 -4.20 4.09 9.89
CA THR A 131 -5.13 4.99 10.58
C THR A 131 -4.65 6.44 10.67
N PHE A 132 -3.39 6.71 10.36
CA PHE A 132 -2.85 8.08 10.31
C PHE A 132 -3.29 8.75 8.99
N PHE A 133 -4.55 9.19 8.99
CA PHE A 133 -5.20 9.70 7.79
C PHE A 133 -6.32 10.69 8.16
N ASP A 134 -6.49 11.73 7.34
CA ASP A 134 -7.53 12.75 7.47
C ASP A 134 -7.61 13.31 8.91
N ARG A 135 -8.73 13.16 9.58
CA ARG A 135 -8.94 13.70 10.94
C ARG A 135 -8.04 13.07 12.00
N LEU A 136 -7.49 11.90 11.72
CA LEU A 136 -6.55 11.21 12.63
C LEU A 136 -5.09 11.58 12.36
N ALA A 137 -4.79 12.41 11.36
CA ALA A 137 -3.45 12.95 11.15
C ALA A 137 -3.15 14.07 12.16
N THR A 138 -3.03 13.69 13.44
CA THR A 138 -2.73 14.60 14.57
C THR A 138 -1.53 14.10 15.38
N VAL A 139 -0.87 15.02 16.09
CA VAL A 139 0.28 14.69 16.96
C VAL A 139 -0.15 13.70 18.03
N GLU A 140 -1.30 13.91 18.69
CA GLU A 140 -1.81 13.07 19.75
C GLU A 140 -2.06 11.63 19.26
N HIS A 141 -2.67 11.49 18.05
CA HIS A 141 -2.91 10.17 17.50
C HIS A 141 -1.61 9.46 17.13
N LEU A 142 -0.66 10.16 16.52
CA LEU A 142 0.63 9.57 16.16
C LEU A 142 1.42 9.15 17.40
N LEU A 143 1.44 9.98 18.47
CA LEU A 143 2.05 9.61 19.75
C LEU A 143 1.42 8.34 20.32
N SER A 144 0.08 8.24 20.31
CA SER A 144 -0.64 7.05 20.77
C SER A 144 -0.30 5.81 19.94
N VAL A 145 -0.14 5.96 18.63
CA VAL A 145 0.32 4.87 17.74
C VAL A 145 1.72 4.43 18.15
N LEU A 146 2.68 5.35 18.28
CA LEU A 146 4.07 5.04 18.65
C LEU A 146 4.15 4.32 19.99
N GLU A 147 3.37 4.73 20.97
CA GLU A 147 3.31 4.13 22.32
C GLU A 147 2.71 2.72 22.32
N SER A 148 1.91 2.39 21.34
CA SER A 148 1.25 1.09 21.22
C SER A 148 2.00 0.08 20.33
N LEU A 149 3.11 0.50 19.70
CA LEU A 149 3.88 -0.39 18.82
C LEU A 149 4.50 -1.54 19.62
N PRO A 150 4.29 -2.79 19.21
CA PRO A 150 5.04 -3.91 19.75
C PRO A 150 6.44 -3.99 19.12
N GLU A 151 7.27 -4.89 19.62
CA GLU A 151 8.52 -5.26 18.97
C GLU A 151 8.27 -5.77 17.53
N GLY A 152 9.24 -5.52 16.66
CA GLY A 152 9.20 -5.87 15.25
C GLY A 152 9.14 -4.66 14.32
N THR A 153 8.81 -4.89 13.06
CA THR A 153 8.73 -3.87 12.02
C THR A 153 7.29 -3.42 11.80
N THR A 154 7.07 -2.11 11.77
CA THR A 154 5.76 -1.52 11.49
C THR A 154 5.85 -0.51 10.36
N GLU A 155 5.01 -0.66 9.36
CA GLU A 155 4.83 0.35 8.31
C GLU A 155 3.73 1.33 8.72
N LEU A 156 4.04 2.63 8.71
CA LEU A 156 3.08 3.70 8.86
C LEU A 156 2.75 4.30 7.50
N MET A 157 1.52 4.16 7.05
CA MET A 157 1.05 4.80 5.81
C MET A 157 0.83 6.28 6.03
N THR A 158 1.41 7.12 5.16
CA THR A 158 1.28 8.57 5.18
C THR A 158 1.14 9.14 3.76
N HIS A 159 0.59 10.35 3.65
CA HIS A 159 0.40 11.05 2.38
C HIS A 159 0.89 12.51 2.47
N PRO A 160 2.07 12.78 3.04
CA PRO A 160 2.55 14.15 3.20
C PRO A 160 2.79 14.81 1.83
N GLY A 161 2.56 16.11 1.75
CA GLY A 161 2.82 16.87 0.53
C GLY A 161 2.55 18.35 0.70
N LEU A 162 3.16 19.15 -0.17
CA LEU A 162 2.84 20.57 -0.34
C LEU A 162 1.70 20.69 -1.34
N VAL A 163 0.78 21.62 -1.08
CA VAL A 163 -0.46 21.74 -1.84
C VAL A 163 -0.40 22.97 -2.75
N ASP A 164 -0.32 22.73 -4.04
CA ASP A 164 -0.48 23.75 -5.07
C ASP A 164 -1.92 23.84 -5.61
N ASP A 165 -2.16 24.76 -6.52
CA ASP A 165 -3.49 24.96 -7.09
C ASP A 165 -3.93 23.81 -8.01
N GLN A 166 -2.97 23.10 -8.61
CA GLN A 166 -3.27 21.94 -9.43
C GLN A 166 -3.75 20.77 -8.55
N LEU A 167 -3.05 20.46 -7.46
CA LEU A 167 -3.44 19.41 -6.55
C LEU A 167 -4.80 19.66 -5.89
N LYS A 168 -5.16 20.92 -5.60
CA LYS A 168 -6.48 21.28 -5.08
C LYS A 168 -7.62 20.94 -6.02
N VAL A 169 -7.36 20.97 -7.33
CA VAL A 169 -8.37 20.64 -8.36
C VAL A 169 -8.40 19.12 -8.61
N GLU A 170 -7.25 18.45 -8.61
CA GLU A 170 -7.12 17.04 -9.01
C GLU A 170 -7.39 16.05 -7.88
N SER A 171 -7.27 16.48 -6.61
CA SER A 171 -7.41 15.59 -5.47
C SER A 171 -8.32 16.15 -4.39
N ASN A 172 -9.22 15.32 -3.90
CA ASN A 172 -10.04 15.64 -2.72
C ASN A 172 -9.22 15.52 -1.41
N TYR A 173 -8.11 14.80 -1.41
CA TYR A 173 -7.15 14.73 -0.32
C TYR A 173 -5.99 15.67 -0.63
N ASN A 174 -6.11 16.91 -0.21
CA ASN A 174 -5.15 17.97 -0.53
C ASN A 174 -4.62 18.68 0.72
N VAL A 175 -5.37 19.57 1.36
CA VAL A 175 -4.89 20.33 2.55
C VAL A 175 -4.47 19.43 3.70
N GLN A 176 -5.03 18.25 3.82
CA GLN A 176 -4.64 17.24 4.80
C GLN A 176 -3.19 16.79 4.64
N ARG A 177 -2.63 16.87 3.43
CA ARG A 177 -1.22 16.52 3.17
C ARG A 177 -0.24 17.46 3.89
N GLU A 178 -0.56 18.76 3.92
CA GLU A 178 0.24 19.74 4.67
C GLU A 178 0.09 19.53 6.18
N GLN A 179 -1.09 19.12 6.64
CA GLN A 179 -1.30 18.70 8.01
C GLN A 179 -0.42 17.51 8.39
N GLU A 180 -0.35 16.49 7.53
CA GLU A 180 0.54 15.35 7.74
C GLU A 180 2.01 15.77 7.78
N VAL A 181 2.46 16.67 6.88
CA VAL A 181 3.82 17.23 6.95
C VAL A 181 4.07 17.88 8.31
N ALA A 182 3.14 18.73 8.78
CA ALA A 182 3.29 19.42 10.06
C ALA A 182 3.40 18.45 11.23
N VAL A 183 2.57 17.40 11.27
CA VAL A 183 2.61 16.39 12.32
C VAL A 183 3.89 15.54 12.25
N LEU A 184 4.25 15.05 11.06
CA LEU A 184 5.43 14.19 10.88
C LEU A 184 6.75 14.91 11.18
N THR A 185 6.77 16.24 11.09
CA THR A 185 7.93 17.08 11.41
C THR A 185 7.85 17.75 12.78
N ASP A 186 6.82 17.44 13.60
CA ASP A 186 6.70 17.97 14.95
C ASP A 186 7.83 17.46 15.86
N PRO A 187 8.52 18.34 16.61
CA PRO A 187 9.60 17.93 17.51
C PRO A 187 9.20 16.89 18.57
N GLN A 188 7.93 16.85 18.96
CA GLN A 188 7.44 15.85 19.94
C GLN A 188 7.51 14.44 19.36
N ILE A 189 7.28 14.28 18.05
CA ILE A 189 7.36 12.97 17.39
C ILE A 189 8.79 12.46 17.38
N SER A 190 9.76 13.29 16.98
CA SER A 190 11.18 12.88 16.98
C SER A 190 11.71 12.60 18.38
N ALA A 191 11.29 13.37 19.39
CA ALA A 191 11.64 13.12 20.77
C ALA A 191 11.06 11.77 21.25
N ARG A 192 9.78 11.47 20.92
CA ARG A 192 9.13 10.23 21.32
C ARG A 192 9.70 8.99 20.65
N LEU A 193 10.07 9.07 19.36
CA LEU A 193 10.80 8.00 18.69
C LEU A 193 12.10 7.66 19.42
N THR A 194 12.84 8.67 19.83
CA THR A 194 14.09 8.49 20.60
C THR A 194 13.85 7.88 21.98
N GLU A 195 12.84 8.35 22.72
CA GLU A 195 12.49 7.84 24.05
C GLU A 195 12.05 6.37 24.04
N LEU A 196 11.36 5.97 22.96
CA LEU A 196 10.87 4.59 22.78
C LEU A 196 11.88 3.68 22.07
N ASP A 197 13.07 4.18 21.74
CA ASP A 197 14.10 3.46 20.97
C ASP A 197 13.56 2.91 19.63
N ILE A 198 12.70 3.69 18.96
CA ILE A 198 12.13 3.35 17.67
C ILE A 198 13.08 3.83 16.56
N GLN A 199 13.54 2.88 15.74
CA GLN A 199 14.39 3.16 14.61
C GLN A 199 13.56 3.33 13.33
N LEU A 200 13.76 4.44 12.60
CA LEU A 200 13.22 4.60 11.26
C LEU A 200 14.08 3.84 10.26
N ILE A 201 13.45 2.97 9.49
CA ILE A 201 14.06 2.12 8.48
C ILE A 201 13.32 2.27 7.14
N THR A 202 13.88 1.71 6.09
CA THR A 202 13.26 1.60 4.78
C THR A 202 12.97 0.14 4.43
N PHE A 203 12.22 -0.11 3.38
CA PHE A 203 12.00 -1.48 2.89
C PHE A 203 13.29 -2.19 2.45
N ALA A 204 14.34 -1.44 2.11
CA ALA A 204 15.64 -2.01 1.79
C ALA A 204 16.36 -2.61 3.01
N ASP A 205 15.93 -2.26 4.20
CA ASP A 205 16.52 -2.72 5.47
C ASP A 205 15.81 -3.98 6.03
N LEU A 206 14.70 -4.41 5.38
CA LEU A 206 13.99 -5.68 5.69
C LEU A 206 14.77 -6.90 5.14
#